data_344a9a04a54f894c9d79921fb6ad21ed
#
_entry.id   344a9a04a54f894c9d79921fb6ad21ed
#
_cell.length_a   1.000
_cell.length_b   1.000
_cell.length_c   1.000
_cell.angle_alpha   90.00
_cell.angle_beta   90.00
_cell.angle_gamma   90.00
#
_symmetry.space_group_name_H-M   'P 1'
#
loop_
_entity.id
_entity.type
_entity.pdbx_description
1 polymer ?
#
loop_
_entity_poly.entity_id
_entity_poly.type
_entity_poly.pdbx_seq_one_letter_code
_entity_poly.pdbx_strand_id
1 'polypeptide(L)'
;MGALALAAKITHVPSMYLSELPGARQGTRQDAIDGHTEIGRRCRALGVDTIVVFDTHWLVNANYHINCAPQFQGTYTSNELPHFISNMGYGFPGNPALGKLLAKVCSEMGVETLAHDATTLGPEYGTLVPMRYMNAERQFKVVSVSALCTSHYLNDSARLGWAMRRAVEQHYDGNVAFFASGSLSHRFAQNGLAPEFAFRIWSPFLEHLDHEVVQMWKEGQWQDFCSMLPEYASKGHGEGFMHDTAMLLGALGWSAYDGRVEVITPYFGASGTGQINAVFPVTPQDGGAIPAPMASAASGYQSFMAAGRL
;
A
#
# COMPACT_ATOMS: atom_id res chain seq x y z
N MET A 1 -20.13 14.91 -6.25
CA MET A 1 -19.72 13.49 -6.24
C MET A 1 -18.22 13.43 -6.17
N GLY A 2 -17.70 12.60 -5.29
CA GLY A 2 -16.27 12.46 -5.06
C GLY A 2 -15.54 11.71 -6.18
N ALA A 3 -14.21 11.72 -6.10
CA ALA A 3 -13.38 11.03 -7.08
C ALA A 3 -12.19 10.36 -6.40
N LEU A 4 -11.76 9.22 -6.95
CA LEU A 4 -10.39 8.76 -6.77
C LEU A 4 -9.50 9.68 -7.60
N ALA A 5 -8.73 10.56 -6.94
CA ALA A 5 -7.96 11.61 -7.59
C ALA A 5 -6.50 11.23 -7.84
N LEU A 6 -5.94 10.35 -7.01
CA LEU A 6 -4.57 9.87 -7.13
C LEU A 6 -4.44 8.45 -6.60
N ALA A 7 -3.61 7.65 -7.26
CA ALA A 7 -3.26 6.29 -6.86
C ALA A 7 -1.74 6.10 -6.93
N ALA A 8 -1.13 5.43 -5.93
CA ALA A 8 0.31 5.20 -5.91
C ALA A 8 0.69 3.91 -5.16
N LYS A 9 1.77 3.27 -5.62
CA LYS A 9 2.55 2.33 -4.81
C LYS A 9 3.63 3.13 -4.11
N ILE A 10 3.76 2.96 -2.80
CA ILE A 10 4.67 3.76 -1.97
C ILE A 10 5.49 2.88 -1.04
N THR A 11 6.74 3.23 -0.86
CA THR A 11 7.61 2.62 0.15
C THR A 11 7.25 3.14 1.56
N HIS A 12 7.50 2.32 2.57
CA HIS A 12 7.41 2.74 3.98
C HIS A 12 8.63 2.28 4.79
N VAL A 13 9.77 2.09 4.12
CA VAL A 13 10.96 1.53 4.80
C VAL A 13 11.28 2.29 6.08
N PRO A 14 11.43 1.60 7.22
CA PRO A 14 11.72 2.22 8.51
C PRO A 14 12.98 3.07 8.52
N SER A 15 13.94 2.75 7.65
CA SER A 15 15.17 3.52 7.49
C SER A 15 14.98 4.96 6.96
N MET A 16 13.78 5.31 6.47
CA MET A 16 13.46 6.72 6.17
C MET A 16 13.42 7.56 7.45
N TYR A 17 12.80 7.05 8.52
CA TYR A 17 12.81 7.76 9.81
C TYR A 17 14.23 7.89 10.37
N LEU A 18 15.02 6.82 10.29
CA LEU A 18 16.42 6.87 10.72
C LEU A 18 17.25 7.85 9.88
N SER A 19 16.90 8.02 8.59
CA SER A 19 17.59 8.93 7.66
C SER A 19 17.37 10.42 7.99
N GLU A 20 16.31 10.79 8.66
CA GLU A 20 16.10 12.19 9.09
C GLU A 20 16.84 12.52 10.39
N LEU A 21 17.23 11.51 11.17
CA LEU A 21 17.89 11.72 12.45
C LEU A 21 19.40 11.98 12.25
N PRO A 22 20.03 12.80 13.13
CA PRO A 22 21.48 12.95 13.12
C PRO A 22 22.23 11.63 13.32
N GLY A 23 23.26 11.39 12.52
CA GLY A 23 24.10 10.21 12.65
C GLY A 23 24.56 9.65 11.29
N ALA A 24 25.14 8.45 11.32
CA ALA A 24 25.73 7.81 10.14
C ALA A 24 24.73 7.45 9.02
N ARG A 25 23.44 7.46 9.32
CA ARG A 25 22.37 7.17 8.37
C ARG A 25 21.64 8.41 7.86
N GLN A 26 22.02 9.59 8.33
CA GLN A 26 21.40 10.84 7.92
C GLN A 26 21.48 11.04 6.40
N GLY A 27 20.37 11.39 5.77
CA GLY A 27 20.26 11.64 4.32
C GLY A 27 20.26 10.39 3.44
N THR A 28 20.46 9.18 3.99
CA THR A 28 20.60 7.95 3.17
C THR A 28 19.32 7.51 2.45
N ARG A 29 18.17 8.09 2.78
CA ARG A 29 16.85 7.83 2.16
C ARG A 29 16.18 9.11 1.67
N GLN A 30 16.97 10.16 1.40
CA GLN A 30 16.43 11.46 1.01
C GLN A 30 15.57 11.37 -0.26
N ASP A 31 15.99 10.61 -1.28
CA ASP A 31 15.22 10.43 -2.52
C ASP A 31 13.82 9.84 -2.27
N ALA A 32 13.70 8.91 -1.32
CA ALA A 32 12.41 8.33 -0.94
C ALA A 32 11.54 9.35 -0.19
N ILE A 33 12.14 10.13 0.70
CA ILE A 33 11.47 11.23 1.44
C ILE A 33 10.97 12.30 0.46
N ASP A 34 11.81 12.71 -0.48
CA ASP A 34 11.46 13.69 -1.51
C ASP A 34 10.33 13.18 -2.41
N GLY A 35 10.35 11.90 -2.77
CA GLY A 35 9.27 11.25 -3.51
C GLY A 35 7.94 11.28 -2.77
N HIS A 36 7.94 11.03 -1.46
CA HIS A 36 6.74 11.17 -0.63
C HIS A 36 6.24 12.62 -0.57
N THR A 37 7.16 13.56 -0.41
CA THR A 37 6.83 14.98 -0.39
C THR A 37 6.20 15.43 -1.71
N GLU A 38 6.72 14.95 -2.85
CA GLU A 38 6.16 15.21 -4.17
C GLU A 38 4.76 14.61 -4.33
N ILE A 39 4.54 13.35 -3.90
CA ILE A 39 3.20 12.73 -3.93
C ILE A 39 2.23 13.54 -3.06
N GLY A 40 2.63 13.97 -1.86
CA GLY A 40 1.83 14.85 -1.01
C GLY A 40 1.49 16.18 -1.68
N ARG A 41 2.45 16.79 -2.40
CA ARG A 41 2.23 18.01 -3.19
C ARG A 41 1.19 17.78 -4.30
N ARG A 42 1.25 16.63 -5.00
CA ARG A 42 0.25 16.25 -6.01
C ARG A 42 -1.14 16.06 -5.40
N CYS A 43 -1.24 15.42 -4.24
CA CYS A 43 -2.51 15.31 -3.51
C CYS A 43 -3.12 16.69 -3.24
N ARG A 44 -2.32 17.67 -2.77
CA ARG A 44 -2.79 19.03 -2.56
C ARG A 44 -3.30 19.68 -3.85
N ALA A 45 -2.54 19.55 -4.94
CA ALA A 45 -2.88 20.12 -6.23
C ALA A 45 -4.18 19.54 -6.81
N LEU A 46 -4.50 18.28 -6.49
CA LEU A 46 -5.72 17.58 -6.91
C LEU A 46 -6.88 17.76 -5.93
N GLY A 47 -6.72 18.57 -4.87
CA GLY A 47 -7.75 18.81 -3.87
C GLY A 47 -8.14 17.56 -3.09
N VAL A 48 -7.20 16.63 -2.87
CA VAL A 48 -7.43 15.45 -2.03
C VAL A 48 -7.74 15.90 -0.60
N ASP A 49 -8.79 15.40 -0.02
CA ASP A 49 -9.16 15.64 1.38
C ASP A 49 -8.80 14.45 2.29
N THR A 50 -8.81 13.23 1.75
CA THR A 50 -8.55 12.00 2.50
C THR A 50 -7.59 11.09 1.74
N ILE A 51 -6.61 10.55 2.46
CA ILE A 51 -5.69 9.51 2.00
C ILE A 51 -6.14 8.18 2.62
N VAL A 52 -6.35 7.16 1.77
CA VAL A 52 -6.57 5.78 2.18
C VAL A 52 -5.30 5.00 1.91
N VAL A 53 -4.74 4.37 2.95
CA VAL A 53 -3.50 3.60 2.89
C VAL A 53 -3.82 2.11 3.04
N PHE A 54 -3.48 1.31 2.05
CA PHE A 54 -3.48 -0.15 2.14
C PHE A 54 -2.16 -0.58 2.80
N ASP A 55 -2.21 -0.92 4.09
CA ASP A 55 -1.06 -1.06 4.98
C ASP A 55 -0.67 -2.53 5.15
N THR A 56 0.48 -2.93 4.59
CA THR A 56 1.00 -4.30 4.67
C THR A 56 1.51 -4.70 6.04
N HIS A 57 1.63 -3.77 7.00
CA HIS A 57 1.98 -4.10 8.39
C HIS A 57 0.78 -4.36 9.29
N TRP A 58 -0.43 -4.10 8.80
CA TRP A 58 -1.64 -4.44 9.54
C TRP A 58 -2.14 -5.84 9.15
N LEU A 59 -1.75 -6.83 9.97
CA LEU A 59 -2.12 -8.24 9.81
C LEU A 59 -3.56 -8.49 10.22
N VAL A 60 -4.30 -9.20 9.38
CA VAL A 60 -5.64 -9.71 9.68
C VAL A 60 -5.80 -11.16 9.20
N ASN A 61 -6.58 -11.96 9.95
CA ASN A 61 -6.85 -13.35 9.60
C ASN A 61 -8.16 -13.51 8.83
N ALA A 62 -9.17 -12.74 9.19
CA ALA A 62 -10.52 -12.84 8.60
C ALA A 62 -11.10 -11.44 8.43
N ASN A 63 -11.91 -11.26 7.40
CA ASN A 63 -12.47 -9.99 6.98
C ASN A 63 -11.39 -8.94 6.64
N TYR A 64 -11.79 -7.84 6.03
CA TYR A 64 -10.94 -6.66 5.90
C TYR A 64 -11.24 -5.67 6.99
N HIS A 65 -10.24 -4.96 7.45
CA HIS A 65 -10.39 -3.99 8.54
C HIS A 65 -9.96 -2.60 8.08
N ILE A 66 -10.74 -1.61 8.49
CA ILE A 66 -10.50 -0.19 8.21
C ILE A 66 -10.34 0.55 9.54
N ASN A 67 -9.19 1.13 9.79
CA ASN A 67 -8.97 2.05 10.90
C ASN A 67 -9.29 3.48 10.44
N CYS A 68 -10.37 4.01 10.97
CA CYS A 68 -10.88 5.34 10.64
C CYS A 68 -11.16 6.17 11.90
N ALA A 69 -10.32 6.04 12.92
CA ALA A 69 -10.43 6.85 14.14
C ALA A 69 -10.54 8.35 13.78
N PRO A 70 -11.28 9.16 14.54
CA PRO A 70 -11.45 10.59 14.24
C PRO A 70 -10.14 11.37 14.28
N GLN A 71 -9.20 10.90 15.08
CA GLN A 71 -7.87 11.48 15.25
C GLN A 71 -6.86 10.36 15.51
N PHE A 72 -5.75 10.41 14.80
CA PHE A 72 -4.57 9.61 15.09
C PHE A 72 -3.53 10.48 15.76
N GLN A 73 -3.13 10.15 16.98
CA GLN A 73 -2.12 10.90 17.73
C GLN A 73 -1.42 10.00 18.74
N GLY A 74 -0.10 10.07 18.77
CA GLY A 74 0.69 9.30 19.71
C GLY A 74 2.18 9.32 19.42
N THR A 75 2.84 8.34 20.01
CA THR A 75 4.25 8.04 19.80
C THR A 75 4.35 6.57 19.41
N TYR A 76 5.04 6.29 18.33
CA TYR A 76 5.22 4.94 17.80
C TYR A 76 6.66 4.46 18.01
N THR A 77 6.81 3.27 18.53
CA THR A 77 8.05 2.50 18.51
C THR A 77 7.75 1.15 17.89
N SER A 78 8.48 0.78 16.86
CA SER A 78 8.27 -0.51 16.20
C SER A 78 8.64 -1.67 17.13
N ASN A 79 7.74 -2.63 17.29
CA ASN A 79 8.03 -3.86 18.04
C ASN A 79 9.05 -4.76 17.32
N GLU A 80 9.00 -4.76 15.99
CA GLU A 80 9.92 -5.57 15.17
C GLU A 80 11.28 -4.89 15.00
N LEU A 81 11.29 -3.57 14.77
CA LEU A 81 12.46 -2.80 14.35
C LEU A 81 12.68 -1.56 15.22
N PRO A 82 12.78 -1.70 16.56
CA PRO A 82 12.92 -0.55 17.46
C PRO A 82 14.21 0.25 17.22
N HIS A 83 15.20 -0.35 16.59
CA HIS A 83 16.45 0.30 16.20
C HIS A 83 16.33 1.18 14.95
N PHE A 84 15.22 1.07 14.19
CA PHE A 84 14.89 1.97 13.09
C PHE A 84 13.87 3.02 13.50
N ILE A 85 12.80 2.62 14.19
CA ILE A 85 11.74 3.53 14.62
C ILE A 85 11.57 3.42 16.13
N SER A 86 12.01 4.43 16.86
CA SER A 86 11.82 4.57 18.28
C SER A 86 11.33 5.97 18.60
N ASN A 87 10.26 6.08 19.40
CA ASN A 87 9.68 7.33 19.85
C ASN A 87 9.29 8.31 18.72
N MET A 88 8.86 7.79 17.59
CA MET A 88 8.37 8.60 16.46
C MET A 88 7.00 9.21 16.79
N GLY A 89 6.95 10.50 17.03
CA GLY A 89 5.69 11.23 17.24
C GLY A 89 4.88 11.31 15.96
N TYR A 90 3.56 11.11 16.05
CA TYR A 90 2.63 11.28 14.95
C TYR A 90 1.35 12.00 15.37
N GLY A 91 0.68 12.64 14.39
CA GLY A 91 -0.60 13.29 14.63
C GLY A 91 -1.21 13.80 13.34
N PHE A 92 -2.39 13.28 12.99
CA PHE A 92 -3.17 13.73 11.84
C PHE A 92 -4.66 13.38 12.02
N PRO A 93 -5.59 14.11 11.39
CA PRO A 93 -7.00 13.78 11.45
C PRO A 93 -7.31 12.47 10.72
N GLY A 94 -8.29 11.73 11.21
CA GLY A 94 -8.86 10.59 10.51
C GLY A 94 -10.19 10.92 9.86
N ASN A 95 -10.83 9.93 9.23
CA ASN A 95 -12.12 10.10 8.57
C ASN A 95 -13.09 8.96 8.88
N PRO A 96 -13.77 9.00 10.06
CA PRO A 96 -14.75 7.98 10.43
C PRO A 96 -15.92 7.87 9.43
N ALA A 97 -16.34 8.99 8.84
CA ALA A 97 -17.45 8.98 7.89
C ALA A 97 -17.10 8.19 6.63
N LEU A 98 -15.93 8.46 6.05
CA LEU A 98 -15.46 7.70 4.89
C LEU A 98 -15.19 6.24 5.24
N GLY A 99 -14.47 5.95 6.35
CA GLY A 99 -14.15 4.57 6.71
C GLY A 99 -15.39 3.71 6.90
N LYS A 100 -16.43 4.21 7.58
CA LYS A 100 -17.72 3.52 7.74
C LYS A 100 -18.46 3.35 6.41
N LEU A 101 -18.42 4.35 5.55
CA LEU A 101 -19.00 4.27 4.21
C LEU A 101 -18.31 3.18 3.38
N LEU A 102 -16.99 3.16 3.34
CA LEU A 102 -16.20 2.14 2.64
C LEU A 102 -16.54 0.73 3.15
N ALA A 103 -16.54 0.51 4.47
CA ALA A 103 -16.86 -0.78 5.06
C ALA A 103 -18.27 -1.24 4.69
N LYS A 104 -19.25 -0.34 4.78
CA LYS A 104 -20.66 -0.63 4.42
C LYS A 104 -20.78 -1.07 2.96
N VAL A 105 -20.28 -0.26 2.03
CA VAL A 105 -20.41 -0.54 0.59
C VAL A 105 -19.66 -1.80 0.19
N CYS A 106 -18.45 -2.01 0.73
CA CYS A 106 -17.69 -3.23 0.46
C CYS A 106 -18.43 -4.49 0.93
N SER A 107 -19.02 -4.47 2.14
CA SER A 107 -19.80 -5.58 2.66
C SER A 107 -21.08 -5.84 1.85
N GLU A 108 -21.79 -4.77 1.41
CA GLU A 108 -22.94 -4.87 0.52
C GLU A 108 -22.57 -5.48 -0.85
N MET A 109 -21.32 -5.31 -1.28
CA MET A 109 -20.76 -5.92 -2.50
C MET A 109 -20.13 -7.31 -2.26
N GLY A 110 -20.38 -7.90 -1.09
CA GLY A 110 -19.93 -9.25 -0.73
C GLY A 110 -18.44 -9.34 -0.36
N VAL A 111 -17.83 -8.24 0.05
CA VAL A 111 -16.47 -8.20 0.62
C VAL A 111 -16.56 -7.76 2.07
N GLU A 112 -16.64 -8.73 2.98
CA GLU A 112 -16.80 -8.48 4.41
C GLU A 112 -15.72 -7.54 4.96
N THR A 113 -16.15 -6.37 5.42
CA THR A 113 -15.25 -5.28 5.83
C THR A 113 -15.76 -4.63 7.11
N LEU A 114 -14.87 -4.45 8.08
CA LEU A 114 -15.18 -3.87 9.39
C LEU A 114 -14.47 -2.51 9.56
N ALA A 115 -15.22 -1.48 9.97
CA ALA A 115 -14.65 -0.17 10.29
C ALA A 115 -14.47 -0.02 11.80
N HIS A 116 -13.31 0.52 12.20
CA HIS A 116 -12.94 0.81 13.57
C HIS A 116 -12.70 2.31 13.73
N ASP A 117 -13.45 2.96 14.59
CA ASP A 117 -13.29 4.39 14.94
C ASP A 117 -12.73 4.59 16.37
N ALA A 118 -12.23 3.53 16.97
CA ALA A 118 -11.63 3.58 18.31
C ALA A 118 -10.28 4.32 18.28
N THR A 119 -10.16 5.36 19.10
CA THR A 119 -8.92 6.16 19.22
C THR A 119 -7.74 5.40 19.82
N THR A 120 -8.00 4.25 20.44
CA THR A 120 -6.98 3.36 21.01
C THR A 120 -6.35 2.43 19.99
N LEU A 121 -6.93 2.30 18.79
CA LEU A 121 -6.35 1.55 17.69
C LEU A 121 -5.37 2.45 16.92
N GLY A 122 -4.08 2.34 17.24
CA GLY A 122 -3.04 3.05 16.50
C GLY A 122 -2.86 2.50 15.08
N PRO A 123 -2.40 3.32 14.14
CA PRO A 123 -1.98 2.82 12.82
C PRO A 123 -0.58 2.22 12.89
N GLU A 124 -0.30 1.28 11.98
CA GLU A 124 1.02 0.69 11.81
C GLU A 124 1.97 1.59 11.02
N TYR A 125 3.26 1.26 11.03
CA TYR A 125 4.26 2.11 10.40
C TYR A 125 4.16 2.15 8.86
N GLY A 126 3.50 1.17 8.24
CA GLY A 126 3.15 1.24 6.83
C GLY A 126 2.25 2.43 6.49
N THR A 127 1.47 2.93 7.47
CA THR A 127 0.73 4.19 7.38
C THR A 127 1.55 5.36 7.94
N LEU A 128 2.18 5.18 9.09
CA LEU A 128 2.83 6.29 9.82
C LEU A 128 4.03 6.87 9.10
N VAL A 129 4.90 6.03 8.53
CA VAL A 129 6.12 6.50 7.84
C VAL A 129 5.78 7.33 6.60
N PRO A 130 4.90 6.87 5.66
CA PRO A 130 4.50 7.71 4.55
C PRO A 130 3.82 9.02 4.97
N MET A 131 2.91 8.96 5.94
CA MET A 131 2.17 10.16 6.38
C MET A 131 3.06 11.20 7.05
N ARG A 132 4.19 10.80 7.64
CA ARG A 132 5.17 11.73 8.19
C ARG A 132 5.68 12.73 7.16
N TYR A 133 5.85 12.30 5.91
CA TYR A 133 6.41 13.12 4.84
C TYR A 133 5.33 13.70 3.91
N MET A 134 4.36 12.89 3.51
CA MET A 134 3.27 13.34 2.62
C MET A 134 2.31 14.29 3.30
N ASN A 135 2.05 14.08 4.59
CA ASN A 135 1.08 14.80 5.40
C ASN A 135 1.74 15.58 6.56
N ALA A 136 2.95 16.09 6.36
CA ALA A 136 3.71 16.82 7.37
C ALA A 136 2.92 18.01 7.94
N GLU A 137 2.12 18.66 7.10
CA GLU A 137 1.26 19.79 7.47
C GLU A 137 -0.10 19.35 8.06
N ARG A 138 -0.36 18.04 8.17
CA ARG A 138 -1.59 17.46 8.75
C ARG A 138 -2.89 17.91 8.06
N GLN A 139 -2.82 18.19 6.77
CA GLN A 139 -3.94 18.70 5.98
C GLN A 139 -4.90 17.59 5.53
N PHE A 140 -4.37 16.39 5.28
CA PHE A 140 -5.16 15.26 4.84
C PHE A 140 -5.71 14.48 6.02
N LYS A 141 -6.97 14.10 5.93
CA LYS A 141 -7.52 13.02 6.76
C LYS A 141 -6.93 11.69 6.29
N VAL A 142 -6.80 10.74 7.20
CA VAL A 142 -6.21 9.43 6.90
C VAL A 142 -7.16 8.32 7.30
N VAL A 143 -7.21 7.29 6.46
CA VAL A 143 -7.86 6.01 6.73
C VAL A 143 -6.84 4.92 6.42
N SER A 144 -6.61 4.00 7.36
CA SER A 144 -5.72 2.85 7.15
C SER A 144 -6.54 1.59 6.92
N VAL A 145 -6.15 0.76 5.96
CA VAL A 145 -6.81 -0.49 5.59
C VAL A 145 -5.82 -1.63 5.73
N SER A 146 -6.24 -2.71 6.38
CA SER A 146 -5.41 -3.90 6.53
C SER A 146 -5.08 -4.54 5.17
N ALA A 147 -3.81 -4.73 4.89
CA ALA A 147 -3.33 -5.32 3.64
C ALA A 147 -2.30 -6.46 3.81
N LEU A 148 -2.14 -6.99 5.04
CA LEU A 148 -1.51 -8.28 5.28
C LEU A 148 -2.62 -9.28 5.63
N CYS A 149 -3.19 -9.93 4.61
CA CYS A 149 -4.43 -10.70 4.70
C CYS A 149 -4.16 -12.20 4.55
N THR A 150 -4.11 -12.93 5.66
CA THR A 150 -3.64 -14.34 5.65
C THR A 150 -4.64 -15.34 5.11
N SER A 151 -5.94 -15.05 5.14
CA SER A 151 -7.03 -15.95 4.71
C SER A 151 -7.75 -15.49 3.45
N HIS A 152 -7.39 -14.34 2.90
CA HIS A 152 -8.00 -13.79 1.70
C HIS A 152 -7.23 -14.13 0.43
N TYR A 153 -7.94 -14.11 -0.68
CA TYR A 153 -7.38 -14.25 -2.01
C TYR A 153 -7.01 -12.88 -2.60
N LEU A 154 -6.01 -12.83 -3.48
CA LEU A 154 -5.67 -11.60 -4.21
C LEU A 154 -6.87 -11.00 -4.95
N ASN A 155 -7.74 -11.88 -5.47
CA ASN A 155 -8.98 -11.44 -6.11
C ASN A 155 -9.97 -10.79 -5.14
N ASP A 156 -10.03 -11.24 -3.89
CA ASP A 156 -10.87 -10.60 -2.87
C ASP A 156 -10.33 -9.21 -2.54
N SER A 157 -9.02 -9.06 -2.46
CA SER A 157 -8.36 -7.77 -2.28
C SER A 157 -8.58 -6.84 -3.48
N ALA A 158 -8.53 -7.36 -4.70
CA ALA A 158 -8.88 -6.59 -5.89
C ALA A 158 -10.35 -6.15 -5.88
N ARG A 159 -11.26 -7.02 -5.47
CA ARG A 159 -12.70 -6.69 -5.29
C ARG A 159 -12.91 -5.63 -4.23
N LEU A 160 -12.15 -5.69 -3.11
CA LEU A 160 -12.17 -4.65 -2.08
C LEU A 160 -11.80 -3.28 -2.67
N GLY A 161 -10.68 -3.18 -3.37
CA GLY A 161 -10.23 -1.94 -3.99
C GLY A 161 -11.24 -1.38 -4.99
N TRP A 162 -11.82 -2.24 -5.83
CA TRP A 162 -12.87 -1.87 -6.77
C TRP A 162 -14.13 -1.34 -6.03
N ALA A 163 -14.58 -2.04 -4.98
CA ALA A 163 -15.73 -1.63 -4.19
C ALA A 163 -15.49 -0.28 -3.46
N MET A 164 -14.29 -0.09 -2.92
CA MET A 164 -13.89 1.18 -2.27
C MET A 164 -13.93 2.35 -3.26
N ARG A 165 -13.43 2.17 -4.48
CA ARG A 165 -13.54 3.20 -5.50
C ARG A 165 -15.00 3.54 -5.82
N ARG A 166 -15.88 2.54 -5.97
CA ARG A 166 -17.31 2.75 -6.17
C ARG A 166 -17.96 3.51 -5.01
N ALA A 167 -17.60 3.17 -3.79
CA ALA A 167 -18.08 3.89 -2.61
C ALA A 167 -17.71 5.39 -2.66
N VAL A 168 -16.46 5.69 -3.04
CA VAL A 168 -16.00 7.07 -3.20
C VAL A 168 -16.77 7.79 -4.31
N GLU A 169 -16.83 7.22 -5.51
CA GLU A 169 -17.43 7.86 -6.68
C GLU A 169 -18.96 8.04 -6.57
N GLN A 170 -19.65 7.14 -5.88
CA GLN A 170 -21.11 7.13 -5.81
C GLN A 170 -21.66 7.78 -4.53
N HIS A 171 -20.93 7.75 -3.43
CA HIS A 171 -21.49 8.05 -2.11
C HIS A 171 -20.64 9.01 -1.26
N TYR A 172 -19.47 9.41 -1.74
CA TYR A 172 -18.63 10.39 -1.03
C TYR A 172 -18.65 11.73 -1.78
N ASP A 173 -18.36 12.81 -1.07
CA ASP A 173 -18.35 14.16 -1.66
C ASP A 173 -17.00 14.86 -1.46
N GLY A 174 -15.94 14.16 -1.81
CA GLY A 174 -14.57 14.64 -1.68
C GLY A 174 -13.60 13.87 -2.56
N ASN A 175 -12.40 14.40 -2.77
CA ASN A 175 -11.35 13.73 -3.53
C ASN A 175 -10.49 12.86 -2.61
N VAL A 176 -10.28 11.62 -3.01
CA VAL A 176 -9.55 10.61 -2.23
C VAL A 176 -8.31 10.16 -2.99
N ALA A 177 -7.22 9.90 -2.26
CA ALA A 177 -6.06 9.19 -2.79
C ALA A 177 -5.99 7.78 -2.21
N PHE A 178 -5.65 6.77 -3.04
CA PHE A 178 -5.41 5.40 -2.60
C PHE A 178 -3.94 5.05 -2.73
N PHE A 179 -3.32 4.58 -1.65
CA PHE A 179 -1.91 4.22 -1.62
C PHE A 179 -1.72 2.77 -1.19
N ALA A 180 -1.09 1.98 -2.06
CA ALA A 180 -0.55 0.67 -1.72
C ALA A 180 0.80 0.86 -1.01
N SER A 181 0.81 0.68 0.30
CA SER A 181 2.00 0.88 1.14
C SER A 181 2.67 -0.46 1.40
N GLY A 182 3.73 -0.71 0.65
CA GLY A 182 4.49 -1.95 0.71
C GLY A 182 5.64 -1.94 -0.27
N SER A 183 6.65 -2.78 -0.05
CA SER A 183 7.71 -3.05 -1.00
C SER A 183 7.22 -3.90 -2.19
N LEU A 184 8.11 -4.08 -3.15
CA LEU A 184 8.01 -5.11 -4.18
C LEU A 184 8.43 -6.46 -3.56
N SER A 185 9.57 -7.03 -3.95
CA SER A 185 10.08 -8.21 -3.26
C SER A 185 10.43 -7.91 -1.80
N HIS A 186 10.13 -8.84 -0.88
CA HIS A 186 10.28 -8.63 0.56
C HIS A 186 10.92 -9.85 1.25
N ARG A 187 12.07 -10.30 0.77
CA ARG A 187 12.88 -11.23 1.53
C ARG A 187 13.75 -10.44 2.52
N PHE A 188 13.14 -10.09 3.65
CA PHE A 188 13.74 -9.23 4.65
C PHE A 188 15.03 -9.80 5.24
N ALA A 189 16.09 -8.97 5.29
CA ALA A 189 17.35 -9.28 5.96
C ALA A 189 17.46 -8.48 7.26
N GLN A 190 17.62 -9.19 8.37
CA GLN A 190 17.83 -8.57 9.67
C GLN A 190 19.20 -7.89 9.71
N ASN A 191 19.23 -6.56 9.65
CA ASN A 191 20.46 -5.79 9.45
C ASN A 191 21.50 -5.92 10.58
N GLY A 192 21.07 -6.28 11.79
CA GLY A 192 22.00 -6.59 12.89
C GLY A 192 22.83 -7.84 12.63
N LEU A 193 22.30 -8.79 11.86
CA LEU A 193 22.96 -10.05 11.48
C LEU A 193 23.54 -10.01 10.07
N ALA A 194 22.99 -9.16 9.19
CA ALA A 194 23.36 -9.06 7.78
C ALA A 194 23.43 -7.59 7.34
N PRO A 195 24.39 -6.78 7.86
CA PRO A 195 24.46 -5.34 7.63
C PRO A 195 24.73 -4.97 6.17
N GLU A 196 25.26 -5.89 5.35
CA GLU A 196 25.50 -5.72 3.92
C GLU A 196 24.23 -5.54 3.12
N PHE A 197 23.08 -5.99 3.63
CA PHE A 197 21.78 -5.82 3.00
C PHE A 197 21.12 -4.46 3.29
N ALA A 198 21.71 -3.60 4.10
CA ALA A 198 21.12 -2.30 4.44
C ALA A 198 20.67 -1.47 3.22
N PHE A 199 21.36 -1.64 2.08
CA PHE A 199 21.10 -0.93 0.81
C PHE A 199 20.99 -1.87 -0.38
N ARG A 200 20.77 -3.16 -0.16
CA ARG A 200 20.73 -4.18 -1.22
C ARG A 200 19.43 -4.95 -1.20
N ILE A 201 19.14 -5.57 -2.33
CA ILE A 201 18.12 -6.58 -2.49
C ILE A 201 18.71 -7.93 -2.06
N TRP A 202 17.85 -8.84 -1.63
CA TRP A 202 18.29 -10.17 -1.15
C TRP A 202 19.10 -10.95 -2.20
N SER A 203 18.68 -10.92 -3.44
CA SER A 203 19.35 -11.62 -4.51
C SER A 203 19.21 -10.92 -5.87
N PRO A 204 20.14 -11.13 -6.82
CA PRO A 204 20.01 -10.63 -8.17
C PRO A 204 18.73 -11.12 -8.88
N PHE A 205 18.25 -12.33 -8.54
CA PHE A 205 16.99 -12.85 -9.08
C PHE A 205 15.78 -11.98 -8.67
N LEU A 206 15.66 -11.65 -7.39
CA LEU A 206 14.56 -10.80 -6.91
C LEU A 206 14.65 -9.38 -7.46
N GLU A 207 15.86 -8.83 -7.54
CA GLU A 207 16.10 -7.52 -8.15
C GLU A 207 15.68 -7.49 -9.62
N HIS A 208 16.05 -8.51 -10.39
CA HIS A 208 15.63 -8.64 -11.79
C HIS A 208 14.10 -8.75 -11.90
N LEU A 209 13.48 -9.58 -11.08
CA LEU A 209 12.03 -9.78 -11.08
C LEU A 209 11.26 -8.49 -10.73
N ASP A 210 11.76 -7.71 -9.78
CA ASP A 210 11.21 -6.40 -9.44
C ASP A 210 11.32 -5.41 -10.61
N HIS A 211 12.45 -5.41 -11.32
CA HIS A 211 12.63 -4.59 -12.51
C HIS A 211 11.66 -4.96 -13.64
N GLU A 212 11.40 -6.25 -13.85
CA GLU A 212 10.41 -6.72 -14.82
C GLU A 212 9.00 -6.23 -14.45
N VAL A 213 8.63 -6.32 -13.16
CA VAL A 213 7.36 -5.78 -12.67
C VAL A 213 7.24 -4.28 -12.95
N VAL A 214 8.27 -3.50 -12.61
CA VAL A 214 8.28 -2.05 -12.85
C VAL A 214 8.21 -1.73 -14.35
N GLN A 215 8.87 -2.53 -15.19
CA GLN A 215 8.82 -2.34 -16.64
C GLN A 215 7.41 -2.63 -17.19
N MET A 216 6.76 -3.72 -16.76
CA MET A 216 5.37 -4.01 -17.11
C MET A 216 4.43 -2.85 -16.74
N TRP A 217 4.61 -2.25 -15.55
CA TRP A 217 3.82 -1.10 -15.11
C TRP A 217 4.03 0.13 -15.99
N LYS A 218 5.27 0.42 -16.37
CA LYS A 218 5.61 1.56 -17.25
C LYS A 218 5.09 1.38 -18.67
N GLU A 219 4.99 0.14 -19.14
CA GLU A 219 4.52 -0.20 -20.48
C GLU A 219 3.00 -0.42 -20.54
N GLY A 220 2.34 -0.55 -19.38
CA GLY A 220 0.91 -0.82 -19.30
C GLY A 220 0.53 -2.26 -19.61
N GLN A 221 1.43 -3.21 -19.33
CA GLN A 221 1.24 -4.65 -19.56
C GLN A 221 0.44 -5.29 -18.40
N TRP A 222 -0.75 -4.76 -18.15
CA TRP A 222 -1.53 -5.12 -16.96
C TRP A 222 -2.09 -6.52 -16.99
N GLN A 223 -2.44 -7.03 -18.17
CA GLN A 223 -2.93 -8.40 -18.30
C GLN A 223 -1.85 -9.41 -17.90
N ASP A 224 -0.62 -9.19 -18.37
CA ASP A 224 0.52 -10.05 -18.05
C ASP A 224 0.90 -9.93 -16.57
N PHE A 225 0.96 -8.70 -16.05
CA PHE A 225 1.25 -8.48 -14.63
C PHE A 225 0.20 -9.14 -13.72
N CYS A 226 -1.09 -8.94 -13.97
CA CYS A 226 -2.16 -9.56 -13.15
C CYS A 226 -2.13 -11.09 -13.23
N SER A 227 -1.75 -11.64 -14.38
CA SER A 227 -1.59 -13.10 -14.55
C SER A 227 -0.38 -13.63 -13.77
N MET A 228 0.71 -12.87 -13.70
CA MET A 228 1.94 -13.22 -12.96
C MET A 228 1.82 -12.96 -11.46
N LEU A 229 0.94 -12.06 -11.03
CA LEU A 229 0.88 -11.56 -9.66
C LEU A 229 0.83 -12.65 -8.57
N PRO A 230 0.05 -13.74 -8.69
CA PRO A 230 0.06 -14.82 -7.69
C PRO A 230 1.43 -15.51 -7.57
N GLU A 231 2.12 -15.71 -8.67
CA GLU A 231 3.45 -16.30 -8.67
C GLU A 231 4.51 -15.34 -8.15
N TYR A 232 4.42 -14.07 -8.50
CA TYR A 232 5.26 -13.02 -7.94
C TYR A 232 5.06 -12.88 -6.41
N ALA A 233 3.81 -12.88 -5.93
CA ALA A 233 3.50 -12.82 -4.51
C ALA A 233 4.16 -13.94 -3.71
N SER A 234 4.23 -15.15 -4.27
CA SER A 234 4.81 -16.33 -3.61
C SER A 234 6.31 -16.47 -3.82
N LYS A 235 6.78 -16.52 -5.08
CA LYS A 235 8.19 -16.76 -5.43
C LYS A 235 9.06 -15.52 -5.42
N GLY A 236 8.46 -14.35 -5.74
CA GLY A 236 9.09 -13.04 -5.60
C GLY A 236 9.08 -12.52 -4.16
N HIS A 237 8.46 -13.26 -3.24
CA HIS A 237 8.27 -12.81 -1.85
C HIS A 237 7.65 -11.42 -1.77
N GLY A 238 6.61 -11.14 -2.57
CA GLY A 238 5.93 -9.83 -2.54
C GLY A 238 5.44 -9.47 -1.15
N GLU A 239 5.67 -8.23 -0.72
CA GLU A 239 5.29 -7.80 0.62
C GLU A 239 3.78 -7.92 0.85
N GLY A 240 3.39 -8.37 2.05
CA GLY A 240 1.99 -8.61 2.37
C GLY A 240 1.29 -9.54 1.39
N PHE A 241 2.04 -10.42 0.70
CA PHE A 241 1.57 -11.24 -0.43
C PHE A 241 0.94 -10.41 -1.55
N MET A 242 1.36 -9.15 -1.72
CA MET A 242 0.86 -8.20 -2.73
C MET A 242 -0.63 -7.83 -2.59
N HIS A 243 -1.22 -8.02 -1.44
CA HIS A 243 -2.62 -7.65 -1.21
C HIS A 243 -2.88 -6.16 -1.36
N ASP A 244 -1.97 -5.30 -0.90
CA ASP A 244 -2.00 -3.85 -1.09
C ASP A 244 -2.01 -3.44 -2.56
N THR A 245 -1.16 -4.07 -3.36
CA THR A 245 -1.07 -3.86 -4.81
C THR A 245 -2.32 -4.38 -5.52
N ALA A 246 -2.86 -5.53 -5.09
CA ALA A 246 -4.12 -6.07 -5.62
C ALA A 246 -5.30 -5.12 -5.33
N MET A 247 -5.37 -4.53 -4.11
CA MET A 247 -6.38 -3.52 -3.77
C MET A 247 -6.26 -2.29 -4.68
N LEU A 248 -5.04 -1.77 -4.86
CA LEU A 248 -4.80 -0.62 -5.74
C LEU A 248 -5.22 -0.90 -7.17
N LEU A 249 -4.80 -2.03 -7.75
CA LEU A 249 -5.15 -2.40 -9.12
C LEU A 249 -6.64 -2.70 -9.27
N GLY A 250 -7.27 -3.28 -8.27
CA GLY A 250 -8.71 -3.46 -8.26
C GLY A 250 -9.45 -2.13 -8.37
N ALA A 251 -9.01 -1.11 -7.64
CA ALA A 251 -9.54 0.24 -7.76
C ALA A 251 -9.28 0.89 -9.12
N LEU A 252 -8.23 0.49 -9.83
CA LEU A 252 -7.85 1.02 -11.14
C LEU A 252 -8.45 0.25 -12.32
N GLY A 253 -9.07 -0.92 -12.11
CA GLY A 253 -9.69 -1.73 -13.17
C GLY A 253 -9.02 -3.08 -13.39
N TRP A 254 -8.07 -3.49 -12.53
CA TRP A 254 -7.38 -4.78 -12.61
C TRP A 254 -6.64 -4.94 -13.95
N SER A 255 -6.81 -6.06 -14.62
CA SER A 255 -6.19 -6.35 -15.91
C SER A 255 -6.72 -5.50 -17.08
N ALA A 256 -7.84 -4.78 -16.89
CA ALA A 256 -8.38 -3.83 -17.86
C ALA A 256 -7.88 -2.38 -17.65
N TYR A 257 -7.05 -2.17 -16.63
CA TYR A 257 -6.39 -0.88 -16.43
C TYR A 257 -5.50 -0.56 -17.64
N ASP A 258 -5.46 0.70 -18.08
CA ASP A 258 -4.75 1.14 -19.29
C ASP A 258 -3.71 2.24 -19.00
N GLY A 259 -3.57 2.65 -17.74
CA GLY A 259 -2.59 3.66 -17.35
C GLY A 259 -1.15 3.17 -17.45
N ARG A 260 -0.22 4.10 -17.61
CA ARG A 260 1.22 3.86 -17.55
C ARG A 260 1.81 4.52 -16.32
N VAL A 261 2.52 3.75 -15.52
CA VAL A 261 3.04 4.21 -14.23
C VAL A 261 4.19 5.19 -14.40
N GLU A 262 4.13 6.26 -13.62
CA GLU A 262 5.22 7.21 -13.45
C GLU A 262 6.03 6.88 -12.19
N VAL A 263 7.31 6.59 -12.36
CA VAL A 263 8.24 6.36 -11.23
C VAL A 263 8.66 7.72 -10.66
N ILE A 264 8.36 7.94 -9.39
CA ILE A 264 8.70 9.17 -8.66
C ILE A 264 10.04 9.02 -7.93
N THR A 265 10.20 7.94 -7.16
CA THR A 265 11.49 7.56 -6.59
C THR A 265 12.00 6.35 -7.36
N PRO A 266 13.20 6.40 -7.94
CA PRO A 266 13.81 5.24 -8.60
C PRO A 266 13.85 4.01 -7.68
N TYR A 267 13.80 2.82 -8.27
CA TYR A 267 13.93 1.57 -7.55
C TYR A 267 15.22 1.51 -6.72
N PHE A 268 15.12 1.05 -5.48
CA PHE A 268 16.27 0.92 -4.57
C PHE A 268 16.12 -0.26 -3.59
N GLY A 269 17.25 -0.74 -3.09
CA GLY A 269 17.31 -1.79 -2.08
C GLY A 269 17.26 -1.27 -0.64
N ALA A 270 16.56 -1.99 0.23
CA ALA A 270 16.54 -1.73 1.66
C ALA A 270 16.32 -3.02 2.45
N SER A 271 17.31 -3.42 3.26
CA SER A 271 17.19 -4.60 4.12
C SER A 271 16.79 -5.89 3.39
N GLY A 272 17.28 -6.06 2.16
CA GLY A 272 16.97 -7.21 1.31
C GLY A 272 15.71 -7.06 0.47
N THR A 273 14.98 -5.95 0.59
CA THR A 273 13.69 -5.71 -0.05
C THR A 273 13.77 -4.68 -1.18
N GLY A 274 12.90 -4.78 -2.18
CA GLY A 274 12.84 -3.87 -3.32
C GLY A 274 11.83 -2.74 -3.11
N GLN A 275 12.25 -1.49 -3.27
CA GLN A 275 11.49 -0.31 -2.90
C GLN A 275 11.31 0.64 -4.09
N ILE A 276 10.15 1.30 -4.14
CA ILE A 276 9.81 2.28 -5.16
C ILE A 276 8.72 3.24 -4.66
N ASN A 277 8.70 4.48 -5.18
CA ASN A 277 7.49 5.30 -5.18
C ASN A 277 7.04 5.50 -6.62
N ALA A 278 5.82 5.11 -6.93
CA ALA A 278 5.29 5.14 -8.29
C ALA A 278 3.82 5.59 -8.30
N VAL A 279 3.48 6.51 -9.18
CA VAL A 279 2.12 7.03 -9.36
C VAL A 279 1.46 6.31 -10.53
N PHE A 280 0.25 5.83 -10.28
CA PHE A 280 -0.62 5.18 -11.24
C PHE A 280 -1.66 6.20 -11.71
N PRO A 281 -1.69 6.61 -12.98
CA PRO A 281 -2.70 7.52 -13.49
C PRO A 281 -4.11 6.99 -13.23
N VAL A 282 -4.97 7.84 -12.68
CA VAL A 282 -6.37 7.46 -12.47
C VAL A 282 -7.14 7.74 -13.76
N THR A 283 -7.63 6.68 -14.40
CA THR A 283 -8.44 6.76 -15.60
C THR A 283 -9.94 6.62 -15.25
N PRO A 284 -10.83 7.26 -16.01
CA PRO A 284 -12.26 7.03 -15.87
C PRO A 284 -12.56 5.53 -16.03
N GLN A 285 -13.47 5.02 -15.20
CA GLN A 285 -13.96 3.65 -15.36
C GLN A 285 -15.46 3.72 -15.65
N ASP A 286 -15.90 2.95 -16.65
CA ASP A 286 -17.30 2.72 -16.86
C ASP A 286 -17.89 2.01 -15.65
N GLY A 287 -19.05 2.48 -15.18
CA GLY A 287 -19.74 1.99 -13.97
C GLY A 287 -20.19 0.52 -14.04
N GLY A 288 -19.46 -0.32 -14.76
CA GLY A 288 -19.76 -1.71 -15.05
C GLY A 288 -19.66 -2.67 -13.87
N ALA A 289 -19.99 -3.93 -14.12
CA ALA A 289 -19.83 -5.03 -13.19
C ALA A 289 -18.35 -5.26 -12.82
N ILE A 290 -18.11 -5.93 -11.70
CA ILE A 290 -16.75 -6.38 -11.31
C ILE A 290 -16.11 -7.09 -12.50
N PRO A 291 -14.89 -6.70 -12.92
CA PRO A 291 -14.21 -7.37 -14.03
C PRO A 291 -14.13 -8.88 -13.83
N ALA A 292 -14.51 -9.64 -14.85
CA ALA A 292 -14.60 -11.10 -14.78
C ALA A 292 -13.32 -11.82 -14.25
N PRO A 293 -12.09 -11.35 -14.52
CA PRO A 293 -10.88 -11.93 -13.94
C PRO A 293 -10.79 -11.87 -12.42
N MET A 294 -11.51 -10.94 -11.78
CA MET A 294 -11.56 -10.86 -10.31
C MET A 294 -12.48 -11.92 -9.69
N ALA A 295 -13.25 -12.63 -10.50
CA ALA A 295 -14.28 -13.59 -10.02
C ALA A 295 -13.77 -15.04 -9.90
N SER A 296 -12.59 -15.43 -10.43
CA SER A 296 -12.31 -16.84 -10.69
C SER A 296 -10.91 -17.39 -10.39
N ALA A 297 -9.95 -16.65 -9.87
CA ALA A 297 -8.60 -17.21 -9.68
C ALA A 297 -8.29 -17.57 -8.23
N ALA A 298 -7.66 -18.71 -8.02
CA ALA A 298 -7.09 -19.13 -6.75
C ALA A 298 -5.96 -18.16 -6.31
N SER A 299 -5.82 -17.91 -5.02
CA SER A 299 -4.94 -16.89 -4.47
C SER A 299 -3.47 -17.31 -4.46
N GLY A 300 -2.60 -16.31 -4.40
CA GLY A 300 -1.19 -16.50 -4.07
C GLY A 300 -0.99 -17.18 -2.72
N TYR A 301 -1.89 -16.97 -1.76
CA TYR A 301 -1.85 -17.63 -0.45
C TYR A 301 -2.15 -19.13 -0.54
N GLN A 302 -3.12 -19.57 -1.33
CA GLN A 302 -3.35 -21.02 -1.52
C GLN A 302 -2.17 -21.70 -2.23
N SER A 303 -1.53 -21.06 -3.18
CA SER A 303 -0.31 -21.61 -3.80
C SER A 303 0.85 -21.63 -2.81
N PHE A 304 0.97 -20.64 -1.91
CA PHE A 304 1.95 -20.62 -0.83
C PHE A 304 1.70 -21.74 0.19
N MET A 305 0.46 -21.92 0.64
CA MET A 305 0.09 -23.00 1.58
C MET A 305 0.17 -24.39 0.92
N ALA A 306 -0.08 -24.50 -0.37
CA ALA A 306 0.09 -25.76 -1.11
C ALA A 306 1.58 -26.09 -1.32
N ALA A 307 2.43 -25.08 -1.55
CA ALA A 307 3.88 -25.24 -1.65
C ALA A 307 4.55 -25.58 -0.32
N GLY A 308 3.98 -25.18 0.81
CA GLY A 308 4.46 -25.49 2.16
C GLY A 308 4.06 -26.88 2.69
N ARG A 309 3.39 -27.70 1.88
CA ARG A 309 3.02 -29.08 2.23
C ARG A 309 3.92 -30.16 1.57
N LEU A 310 5.13 -29.77 1.19
CA LEU A 310 6.18 -30.70 0.77
C LEU A 310 7.16 -31.00 1.91
#